data_ab90fa0ea2135bd1e1351de307006e24
#
_entry.id   ab90fa0ea2135bd1e1351de307006e24
#
_cell.length_a   1.000
_cell.length_b   1.000
_cell.length_c   1.000
_cell.angle_alpha   90.00
_cell.angle_beta   90.00
_cell.angle_gamma   90.00
#
_symmetry.space_group_name_H-M   'P 1'
#
loop_
_entity.id
_entity.type
_entity.pdbx_description
1 polymer ?
#
loop_
_entity_poly.entity_id
_entity_poly.type
_entity_poly.pdbx_seq_one_letter_code
_entity_poly.pdbx_strand_id
1 'polypeptide(L)'
;MTYGIGNTSLIEAERLEEHFCIDKLYLKLEGENPTRTHKDRLAIQHVDDALIRGYETITVGSCGNYGVAMSFVANKTELDCKIFIPKKYTSNEVDRIKSYGAEIFRVEGGYEEAVDESRKMAEKKDWYDANPGKKNTPISLIAYTDISKEIQKELGSAPKTVSVAVGNGTTIAGLHLGFRLLWRKKRAEDIPKMLAGSSKGNNAIVETIRRNSKDIVEMDPDSLN
;
A
#
# COMPACT_ATOMS: atom_id res chain seq x y z
N MET A 1 2.58 6.81 17.43
CA MET A 1 1.38 7.70 17.33
C MET A 1 0.59 7.28 16.10
N THR A 2 -0.75 7.28 16.13
CA THR A 2 -1.53 6.75 14.99
C THR A 2 -1.92 7.82 13.96
N TYR A 3 -1.86 9.10 14.32
CA TYR A 3 -2.28 10.26 13.48
C TYR A 3 -3.66 10.09 12.83
N GLY A 4 -4.56 9.29 13.44
CA GLY A 4 -5.87 8.97 12.88
C GLY A 4 -5.85 7.93 11.75
N ILE A 5 -4.74 7.22 11.58
CA ILE A 5 -4.59 6.18 10.57
C ILE A 5 -5.08 4.83 11.13
N GLY A 6 -5.82 4.10 10.31
CA GLY A 6 -6.42 2.83 10.70
C GLY A 6 -7.77 2.97 11.42
N ASN A 7 -8.29 1.86 11.93
CA ASN A 7 -9.63 1.75 12.51
C ASN A 7 -10.74 2.32 11.60
N THR A 8 -10.59 2.10 10.30
CA THR A 8 -11.57 2.51 9.29
C THR A 8 -12.83 1.65 9.40
N SER A 9 -13.97 2.18 8.97
CA SER A 9 -15.26 1.49 9.07
C SER A 9 -15.30 0.21 8.22
N LEU A 10 -16.00 -0.79 8.73
CA LEU A 10 -16.41 -1.98 7.97
C LEU A 10 -17.93 -1.94 7.87
N ILE A 11 -18.48 -1.70 6.69
CA ILE A 11 -19.92 -1.56 6.48
C ILE A 11 -20.49 -2.73 5.69
N GLU A 12 -21.68 -3.17 6.06
CA GLU A 12 -22.45 -4.15 5.30
C GLU A 12 -23.05 -3.48 4.06
N ALA A 13 -22.97 -4.15 2.92
CA ALA A 13 -23.39 -3.60 1.61
C ALA A 13 -24.63 -4.32 1.08
N GLU A 14 -25.73 -4.31 1.82
CA GLU A 14 -26.99 -5.03 1.56
C GLU A 14 -27.49 -4.89 0.11
N ARG A 15 -27.44 -3.68 -0.45
CA ARG A 15 -27.89 -3.44 -1.84
C ARG A 15 -27.00 -4.16 -2.88
N LEU A 16 -25.71 -4.36 -2.58
CA LEU A 16 -24.79 -5.11 -3.43
C LEU A 16 -24.96 -6.62 -3.22
N GLU A 17 -25.28 -7.05 -2.00
CA GLU A 17 -25.63 -8.44 -1.70
C GLU A 17 -26.81 -8.90 -2.55
N GLU A 18 -27.88 -8.12 -2.57
CA GLU A 18 -29.07 -8.37 -3.40
C GLU A 18 -28.72 -8.40 -4.90
N HIS A 19 -27.97 -7.39 -5.36
CA HIS A 19 -27.62 -7.24 -6.78
C HIS A 19 -26.75 -8.40 -7.30
N PHE A 20 -25.81 -8.87 -6.51
CA PHE A 20 -24.87 -9.94 -6.89
C PHE A 20 -25.27 -11.33 -6.41
N CYS A 21 -26.41 -11.48 -5.74
CA CYS A 21 -26.86 -12.73 -5.12
C CYS A 21 -25.78 -13.35 -4.20
N ILE A 22 -25.19 -12.53 -3.33
CA ILE A 22 -24.17 -12.90 -2.35
C ILE A 22 -24.79 -12.84 -0.96
N ASP A 23 -24.54 -13.83 -0.10
CA ASP A 23 -25.14 -13.92 1.24
C ASP A 23 -24.76 -12.72 2.12
N LYS A 24 -23.46 -12.38 2.16
CA LYS A 24 -22.93 -11.26 2.96
C LYS A 24 -21.76 -10.59 2.25
N LEU A 25 -21.79 -9.27 2.16
CA LEU A 25 -20.76 -8.43 1.57
C LEU A 25 -20.44 -7.24 2.47
N TYR A 26 -19.19 -7.10 2.83
CA TYR A 26 -18.70 -5.99 3.64
C TYR A 26 -17.68 -5.16 2.88
N LEU A 27 -17.73 -3.85 3.06
CA LEU A 27 -16.77 -2.90 2.50
C LEU A 27 -15.91 -2.31 3.62
N LYS A 28 -14.60 -2.53 3.55
CA LYS A 28 -13.61 -1.88 4.43
C LYS A 28 -13.22 -0.54 3.84
N LEU A 29 -13.61 0.56 4.49
CA LEU A 29 -13.53 1.91 3.94
C LEU A 29 -12.16 2.56 4.15
N GLU A 30 -11.13 2.07 3.46
CA GLU A 30 -9.77 2.62 3.57
C GLU A 30 -9.63 4.08 3.10
N GLY A 31 -10.64 4.64 2.45
CA GLY A 31 -10.75 6.06 2.13
C GLY A 31 -11.01 6.98 3.34
N GLU A 32 -11.29 6.44 4.53
CA GLU A 32 -11.44 7.21 5.78
C GLU A 32 -10.10 7.59 6.41
N ASN A 33 -8.99 6.99 5.98
CA ASN A 33 -7.66 7.42 6.41
C ASN A 33 -7.41 8.90 6.05
N PRO A 34 -6.52 9.61 6.77
CA PRO A 34 -6.33 11.06 6.64
C PRO A 34 -6.04 11.56 5.22
N THR A 35 -5.26 10.83 4.42
CA THR A 35 -5.03 11.21 3.02
C THR A 35 -6.01 10.55 2.05
N ARG A 36 -7.04 9.89 2.57
CA ARG A 36 -8.12 9.19 1.84
C ARG A 36 -7.67 7.94 1.10
N THR A 37 -6.67 7.24 1.64
CA THR A 37 -6.15 6.02 1.03
C THR A 37 -5.54 5.06 2.05
N HIS A 38 -5.58 3.77 1.75
CA HIS A 38 -4.87 2.73 2.51
C HIS A 38 -3.34 2.92 2.56
N LYS A 39 -2.78 3.81 1.72
CA LYS A 39 -1.33 4.10 1.71
C LYS A 39 -0.85 4.80 2.99
N ASP A 40 -1.75 5.41 3.74
CA ASP A 40 -1.43 6.00 5.03
C ASP A 40 -0.88 4.95 6.00
N ARG A 41 -1.46 3.73 5.99
CA ARG A 41 -0.96 2.60 6.80
C ARG A 41 0.47 2.20 6.43
N LEU A 42 0.78 2.24 5.13
CA LEU A 42 2.12 1.95 4.64
C LEU A 42 3.11 3.04 5.07
N ALA A 43 2.72 4.30 4.92
CA ALA A 43 3.55 5.44 5.24
C ALA A 43 3.93 5.49 6.72
N ILE A 44 2.96 5.30 7.63
CA ILE A 44 3.24 5.35 9.07
C ILE A 44 4.20 4.24 9.51
N GLN A 45 4.08 3.02 8.98
CA GLN A 45 4.99 1.93 9.33
C GLN A 45 6.43 2.17 8.85
N HIS A 46 6.60 2.76 7.66
CA HIS A 46 7.93 3.12 7.16
C HIS A 46 8.53 4.30 7.92
N VAL A 47 7.74 5.30 8.27
CA VAL A 47 8.18 6.45 9.07
C VAL A 47 8.60 5.99 10.47
N ASP A 48 7.80 5.15 11.14
CA ASP A 48 8.11 4.60 12.46
C ASP A 48 9.41 3.75 12.41
N ASP A 49 9.59 2.88 11.40
CA ASP A 49 10.80 2.09 11.23
C ASP A 49 12.03 2.97 10.95
N ALA A 50 11.88 4.02 10.14
CA ALA A 50 12.95 4.98 9.87
C ALA A 50 13.41 5.68 11.15
N LEU A 51 12.48 6.18 11.95
CA LEU A 51 12.77 6.83 13.23
C LEU A 51 13.43 5.88 14.24
N ILE A 52 12.89 4.67 14.39
CA ILE A 52 13.45 3.65 15.29
C ILE A 52 14.90 3.30 14.91
N ARG A 53 15.21 3.30 13.62
CA ARG A 53 16.55 3.01 13.10
C ARG A 53 17.46 4.23 13.03
N GLY A 54 17.00 5.42 13.47
CA GLY A 54 17.79 6.63 13.58
C GLY A 54 18.06 7.36 12.26
N TYR A 55 17.22 7.12 11.22
CA TYR A 55 17.32 7.90 9.99
C TYR A 55 16.74 9.30 10.17
N GLU A 56 17.34 10.28 9.52
CA GLU A 56 16.87 11.67 9.49
C GLU A 56 16.10 11.99 8.21
N THR A 57 16.22 11.15 7.18
CA THR A 57 15.59 11.37 5.86
C THR A 57 14.96 10.08 5.37
N ILE A 58 13.73 10.20 4.84
CA ILE A 58 12.99 9.11 4.17
C ILE A 58 12.74 9.48 2.71
N THR A 59 12.85 8.49 1.82
CA THR A 59 12.64 8.72 0.39
C THR A 59 11.79 7.63 -0.28
N VAL A 60 11.04 8.03 -1.30
CA VAL A 60 10.27 7.13 -2.15
C VAL A 60 10.06 7.72 -3.55
N GLY A 61 10.08 6.86 -4.56
CA GLY A 61 9.62 7.17 -5.91
C GLY A 61 8.11 6.96 -6.00
N SER A 62 7.31 8.03 -5.94
CA SER A 62 5.86 7.93 -6.06
C SER A 62 5.20 9.27 -6.36
N CYS A 63 4.49 9.34 -7.48
CA CYS A 63 3.73 10.52 -7.88
C CYS A 63 2.24 10.49 -7.45
N GLY A 64 1.77 9.40 -6.86
CA GLY A 64 0.38 9.20 -6.46
C GLY A 64 0.18 9.12 -4.94
N ASN A 65 -0.85 8.39 -4.54
CA ASN A 65 -1.32 8.27 -3.15
C ASN A 65 -0.22 7.91 -2.13
N TYR A 66 0.79 7.13 -2.53
CA TYR A 66 1.86 6.76 -1.59
C TYR A 66 2.80 7.93 -1.32
N GLY A 67 3.13 8.75 -2.33
CA GLY A 67 3.89 9.98 -2.13
C GLY A 67 3.16 10.97 -1.23
N VAL A 68 1.85 11.13 -1.42
CA VAL A 68 0.99 11.98 -0.56
C VAL A 68 0.95 11.47 0.87
N ALA A 69 0.72 10.18 1.07
CA ALA A 69 0.69 9.56 2.41
C ALA A 69 2.03 9.69 3.13
N MET A 70 3.14 9.44 2.42
CA MET A 70 4.49 9.56 2.98
C MET A 70 4.78 10.99 3.42
N SER A 71 4.48 11.96 2.57
CA SER A 71 4.67 13.38 2.89
C SER A 71 3.82 13.83 4.07
N PHE A 72 2.56 13.37 4.14
CA PHE A 72 1.66 13.67 5.26
C PHE A 72 2.21 13.14 6.59
N VAL A 73 2.64 11.87 6.63
CA VAL A 73 3.11 11.25 7.88
C VAL A 73 4.47 11.81 8.28
N ALA A 74 5.41 11.96 7.35
CA ALA A 74 6.72 12.56 7.63
C ALA A 74 6.61 14.00 8.18
N ASN A 75 5.67 14.80 7.66
CA ASN A 75 5.38 16.16 8.17
C ASN A 75 4.92 16.19 9.65
N LYS A 76 4.49 15.06 10.22
CA LYS A 76 4.14 14.94 11.65
C LYS A 76 5.34 14.56 12.53
N THR A 77 6.50 14.41 11.93
CA THR A 77 7.76 14.01 12.58
C THR A 77 8.87 14.97 12.19
N GLU A 78 10.08 14.71 12.65
CA GLU A 78 11.28 15.47 12.28
C GLU A 78 11.99 14.90 11.04
N LEU A 79 11.39 13.87 10.38
CA LEU A 79 11.97 13.28 9.17
C LEU A 79 11.83 14.19 7.96
N ASP A 80 12.94 14.45 7.32
CA ASP A 80 12.96 15.03 5.97
C ASP A 80 12.36 14.04 4.97
N CYS A 81 11.39 14.47 4.17
CA CYS A 81 10.74 13.65 3.15
C CYS A 81 11.18 14.05 1.74
N LYS A 82 11.75 13.10 1.01
CA LYS A 82 12.25 13.30 -0.36
C LYS A 82 11.43 12.42 -1.33
N ILE A 83 10.67 13.05 -2.23
CA ILE A 83 9.79 12.34 -3.17
C ILE A 83 10.32 12.48 -4.60
N PHE A 84 10.54 11.34 -5.25
CA PHE A 84 11.00 11.29 -6.64
C PHE A 84 9.81 11.04 -7.57
N ILE A 85 9.67 11.87 -8.60
CA ILE A 85 8.59 11.78 -9.58
C ILE A 85 9.11 11.96 -11.01
N PRO A 86 8.43 11.41 -12.02
CA PRO A 86 8.76 11.70 -13.41
C PRO A 86 8.69 13.21 -13.71
N LYS A 87 9.63 13.72 -14.49
CA LYS A 87 9.77 15.16 -14.77
C LYS A 87 8.51 15.77 -15.37
N LYS A 88 7.86 15.06 -16.27
CA LYS A 88 6.66 15.52 -16.98
C LYS A 88 5.36 15.30 -16.21
N TYR A 89 5.42 14.60 -15.07
CA TYR A 89 4.21 14.28 -14.31
C TYR A 89 3.68 15.52 -13.57
N THR A 90 2.42 15.82 -13.80
CA THR A 90 1.66 16.90 -13.13
C THR A 90 0.30 16.36 -12.70
N SER A 91 -0.08 16.60 -11.46
CA SER A 91 -1.37 16.21 -10.90
C SER A 91 -1.63 16.95 -9.59
N ASN A 92 -2.85 16.90 -9.11
CA ASN A 92 -3.22 17.47 -7.81
C ASN A 92 -2.47 16.79 -6.65
N GLU A 93 -2.05 15.52 -6.82
CA GLU A 93 -1.23 14.81 -5.81
C GLU A 93 0.12 15.47 -5.62
N VAL A 94 0.74 15.99 -6.67
CA VAL A 94 2.03 16.71 -6.59
C VAL A 94 1.89 17.98 -5.72
N ASP A 95 0.78 18.71 -5.85
CA ASP A 95 0.54 19.89 -5.03
C ASP A 95 0.25 19.51 -3.57
N ARG A 96 -0.44 18.40 -3.34
CA ARG A 96 -0.63 17.86 -1.98
C ARG A 96 0.70 17.43 -1.34
N ILE A 97 1.57 16.74 -2.09
CA ILE A 97 2.91 16.36 -1.62
C ILE A 97 3.69 17.60 -1.17
N LYS A 98 3.70 18.68 -1.98
CA LYS A 98 4.34 19.95 -1.64
C LYS A 98 3.73 20.60 -0.41
N SER A 99 2.41 20.60 -0.29
CA SER A 99 1.70 21.22 0.82
C SER A 99 2.04 20.59 2.18
N TYR A 100 2.47 19.33 2.19
CA TYR A 100 2.99 18.65 3.38
C TYR A 100 4.50 18.84 3.60
N GLY A 101 5.16 19.72 2.83
CA GLY A 101 6.56 20.10 3.05
C GLY A 101 7.59 19.11 2.48
N ALA A 102 7.20 18.11 1.73
CA ALA A 102 8.16 17.19 1.11
C ALA A 102 8.91 17.87 -0.03
N GLU A 103 10.21 17.59 -0.15
CA GLU A 103 11.03 18.01 -1.27
C GLU A 103 10.83 17.07 -2.46
N ILE A 104 10.56 17.66 -3.63
CA ILE A 104 10.28 16.90 -4.85
C ILE A 104 11.49 16.93 -5.80
N PHE A 105 11.98 15.74 -6.14
CA PHE A 105 12.99 15.52 -7.16
C PHE A 105 12.33 15.06 -8.46
N ARG A 106 12.56 15.81 -9.54
CA ARG A 106 12.03 15.48 -10.86
C ARG A 106 13.07 14.73 -11.67
N VAL A 107 12.73 13.51 -12.11
CA VAL A 107 13.60 12.58 -12.81
C VAL A 107 13.19 12.45 -14.28
N GLU A 108 14.17 12.38 -15.18
CA GLU A 108 13.87 12.05 -16.57
C GLU A 108 13.41 10.58 -16.68
N GLY A 109 12.48 10.30 -17.59
CA GLY A 109 11.88 8.99 -17.77
C GLY A 109 10.51 8.86 -17.07
N GLY A 110 10.12 7.64 -16.75
CA GLY A 110 8.84 7.27 -16.17
C GLY A 110 8.91 6.98 -14.68
N TYR A 111 7.93 6.19 -14.23
CA TYR A 111 7.80 5.82 -12.81
C TYR A 111 8.98 4.97 -12.31
N GLU A 112 9.43 4.00 -13.10
CA GLU A 112 10.51 3.08 -12.70
C GLU A 112 11.83 3.83 -12.53
N GLU A 113 12.15 4.78 -13.42
CA GLU A 113 13.33 5.63 -13.29
C GLU A 113 13.27 6.51 -12.03
N ALA A 114 12.10 7.02 -11.68
CA ALA A 114 11.94 7.78 -10.45
C ALA A 114 12.16 6.91 -9.20
N VAL A 115 11.67 5.67 -9.19
CA VAL A 115 11.90 4.69 -8.13
C VAL A 115 13.39 4.34 -8.03
N ASP A 116 14.04 4.06 -9.14
CA ASP A 116 15.47 3.68 -9.18
C ASP A 116 16.38 4.83 -8.74
N GLU A 117 16.08 6.06 -9.14
CA GLU A 117 16.86 7.22 -8.71
C GLU A 117 16.66 7.48 -7.20
N SER A 118 15.43 7.34 -6.69
CA SER A 118 15.16 7.41 -5.25
C SER A 118 16.01 6.40 -4.46
N ARG A 119 16.12 5.15 -4.95
CA ARG A 119 16.94 4.10 -4.33
C ARG A 119 18.43 4.41 -4.36
N LYS A 120 18.94 4.85 -5.51
CA LYS A 120 20.36 5.25 -5.65
C LYS A 120 20.70 6.38 -4.68
N MET A 121 19.81 7.36 -4.56
CA MET A 121 20.02 8.47 -3.63
C MET A 121 19.92 8.01 -2.17
N ALA A 122 19.00 7.10 -1.84
CA ALA A 122 18.91 6.51 -0.51
C ALA A 122 20.23 5.82 -0.11
N GLU A 123 20.78 4.99 -1.00
CA GLU A 123 22.05 4.29 -0.75
C GLU A 123 23.23 5.27 -0.64
N LYS A 124 23.32 6.25 -1.54
CA LYS A 124 24.42 7.22 -1.56
C LYS A 124 24.43 8.17 -0.37
N LYS A 125 23.25 8.53 0.15
CA LYS A 125 23.07 9.56 1.18
C LYS A 125 22.71 8.99 2.55
N ASP A 126 22.67 7.67 2.68
CA ASP A 126 22.19 6.98 3.88
C ASP A 126 20.78 7.42 4.29
N TRP A 127 19.87 7.53 3.32
CA TRP A 127 18.47 7.80 3.56
C TRP A 127 17.67 6.50 3.71
N TYR A 128 16.58 6.54 4.42
CA TYR A 128 15.67 5.41 4.50
C TYR A 128 14.94 5.19 3.16
N ASP A 129 15.14 4.04 2.53
CA ASP A 129 14.44 3.64 1.30
C ASP A 129 13.08 3.05 1.63
N ALA A 130 12.00 3.79 1.35
CA ALA A 130 10.62 3.34 1.52
C ALA A 130 10.01 2.73 0.25
N ASN A 131 10.79 2.51 -0.81
CA ASN A 131 10.30 1.90 -2.03
C ASN A 131 9.96 0.41 -1.81
N PRO A 132 8.89 -0.12 -2.45
CA PRO A 132 8.56 -1.54 -2.38
C PRO A 132 9.59 -2.41 -3.10
N GLY A 133 9.65 -3.70 -2.73
CA GLY A 133 10.41 -4.71 -3.46
C GLY A 133 11.90 -4.82 -3.09
N LYS A 134 12.36 -4.23 -1.99
CA LYS A 134 13.76 -4.31 -1.51
C LYS A 134 13.82 -4.58 0.01
N LYS A 135 14.89 -4.13 0.65
CA LYS A 135 15.25 -4.39 2.06
C LYS A 135 14.10 -4.18 3.06
N ASN A 136 13.28 -3.14 2.85
CA ASN A 136 12.20 -2.77 3.75
C ASN A 136 10.82 -3.35 3.35
N THR A 137 10.78 -4.31 2.40
CA THR A 137 9.55 -5.03 2.02
C THR A 137 8.80 -5.66 3.20
N PRO A 138 9.46 -6.27 4.21
CA PRO A 138 8.76 -6.79 5.40
C PRO A 138 7.94 -5.73 6.12
N ILE A 139 8.43 -4.49 6.23
CA ILE A 139 7.69 -3.37 6.84
C ILE A 139 6.44 -3.06 6.04
N SER A 140 6.56 -3.04 4.71
CA SER A 140 5.41 -2.85 3.81
C SER A 140 4.32 -3.91 3.99
N LEU A 141 4.69 -5.17 4.22
CA LEU A 141 3.73 -6.25 4.47
C LEU A 141 3.05 -6.09 5.84
N ILE A 142 3.84 -5.79 6.88
CA ILE A 142 3.34 -5.59 8.25
C ILE A 142 2.31 -4.46 8.29
N ALA A 143 2.52 -3.38 7.55
CA ALA A 143 1.62 -2.23 7.47
C ALA A 143 0.16 -2.59 7.19
N TYR A 144 -0.09 -3.61 6.38
CA TYR A 144 -1.44 -4.02 5.99
C TYR A 144 -2.03 -5.14 6.84
N THR A 145 -1.25 -5.73 7.78
CA THR A 145 -1.78 -6.77 8.67
C THR A 145 -2.87 -6.25 9.60
N ASP A 146 -2.86 -4.95 9.92
CA ASP A 146 -3.85 -4.36 10.82
C ASP A 146 -5.26 -4.34 10.22
N ILE A 147 -5.38 -4.22 8.90
CA ILE A 147 -6.68 -4.34 8.21
C ILE A 147 -7.34 -5.68 8.52
N SER A 148 -6.56 -6.78 8.47
CA SER A 148 -7.08 -8.13 8.79
C SER A 148 -7.50 -8.27 10.24
N LYS A 149 -6.77 -7.63 11.16
CA LYS A 149 -7.10 -7.62 12.60
C LYS A 149 -8.41 -6.83 12.86
N GLU A 150 -8.56 -5.69 12.19
CA GLU A 150 -9.75 -4.86 12.28
C GLU A 150 -10.98 -5.63 11.75
N ILE A 151 -10.87 -6.22 10.55
CA ILE A 151 -11.96 -7.03 9.97
C ILE A 151 -12.34 -8.17 10.89
N GLN A 152 -11.38 -8.95 11.37
CA GLN A 152 -11.65 -10.07 12.28
C GLN A 152 -12.29 -9.62 13.59
N LYS A 153 -11.85 -8.48 14.13
CA LYS A 153 -12.42 -7.92 15.37
C LYS A 153 -13.88 -7.51 15.19
N GLU A 154 -14.22 -6.89 14.06
CA GLU A 154 -15.57 -6.40 13.78
C GLU A 154 -16.54 -7.53 13.42
N LEU A 155 -16.09 -8.54 12.65
CA LEU A 155 -16.92 -9.69 12.28
C LEU A 155 -16.97 -10.80 13.34
N GLY A 156 -16.06 -10.78 14.32
CA GLY A 156 -15.87 -11.87 15.28
C GLY A 156 -15.16 -13.11 14.70
N SER A 157 -14.99 -13.17 13.37
CA SER A 157 -14.36 -14.28 12.65
C SER A 157 -13.66 -13.77 11.39
N ALA A 158 -12.86 -14.62 10.75
CA ALA A 158 -12.34 -14.33 9.42
C ALA A 158 -13.44 -14.52 8.37
N PRO A 159 -13.56 -13.64 7.35
CA PRO A 159 -14.49 -13.85 6.24
C PRO A 159 -14.02 -15.03 5.36
N LYS A 160 -14.94 -15.63 4.60
CA LYS A 160 -14.59 -16.71 3.64
C LYS A 160 -13.68 -16.20 2.52
N THR A 161 -13.88 -14.97 2.10
CA THR A 161 -13.19 -14.38 0.95
C THR A 161 -12.87 -12.92 1.21
N VAL A 162 -11.70 -12.47 0.78
CA VAL A 162 -11.29 -11.05 0.78
C VAL A 162 -10.87 -10.66 -0.63
N SER A 163 -11.50 -9.63 -1.19
CA SER A 163 -11.18 -9.08 -2.51
C SER A 163 -10.39 -7.77 -2.37
N VAL A 164 -9.32 -7.63 -3.13
CA VAL A 164 -8.43 -6.46 -3.08
C VAL A 164 -8.00 -6.08 -4.49
N ALA A 165 -8.02 -4.78 -4.78
CA ALA A 165 -7.37 -4.26 -5.99
C ALA A 165 -5.85 -4.45 -5.90
N VAL A 166 -5.23 -4.99 -6.95
CA VAL A 166 -3.82 -5.36 -6.97
C VAL A 166 -3.04 -4.49 -7.95
N GLY A 167 -2.09 -3.71 -7.43
CA GLY A 167 -0.96 -3.15 -8.17
C GLY A 167 0.28 -4.04 -7.95
N ASN A 168 1.20 -3.62 -7.08
CA ASN A 168 2.43 -4.38 -6.75
C ASN A 168 2.20 -5.58 -5.80
N GLY A 169 0.97 -5.92 -5.47
CA GLY A 169 0.64 -7.07 -4.63
C GLY A 169 0.86 -6.88 -3.12
N THR A 170 1.47 -5.79 -2.66
CA THR A 170 1.85 -5.59 -1.25
C THR A 170 0.65 -5.60 -0.31
N THR A 171 -0.46 -4.96 -0.70
CA THR A 171 -1.68 -4.89 0.11
C THR A 171 -2.30 -6.26 0.31
N ILE A 172 -2.52 -7.01 -0.77
CA ILE A 172 -3.11 -8.35 -0.68
C ILE A 172 -2.21 -9.33 0.08
N ALA A 173 -0.90 -9.25 -0.10
CA ALA A 173 0.07 -10.06 0.62
C ALA A 173 0.10 -9.74 2.12
N GLY A 174 0.04 -8.44 2.49
CA GLY A 174 -0.03 -8.00 3.87
C GLY A 174 -1.32 -8.42 4.57
N LEU A 175 -2.48 -8.30 3.89
CA LEU A 175 -3.76 -8.82 4.39
C LEU A 175 -3.71 -10.33 4.62
N HIS A 176 -3.22 -11.09 3.64
CA HIS A 176 -3.05 -12.54 3.79
C HIS A 176 -2.13 -12.89 4.97
N LEU A 177 -1.00 -12.19 5.11
CA LEU A 177 -0.11 -12.35 6.26
C LEU A 177 -0.85 -12.10 7.58
N GLY A 178 -1.66 -11.04 7.66
CA GLY A 178 -2.45 -10.71 8.84
C GLY A 178 -3.43 -11.82 9.23
N PHE A 179 -4.19 -12.37 8.27
CA PHE A 179 -5.09 -13.50 8.54
C PHE A 179 -4.34 -14.77 8.91
N ARG A 180 -3.19 -15.06 8.28
CA ARG A 180 -2.33 -16.19 8.70
C ARG A 180 -1.82 -16.05 10.14
N LEU A 181 -1.45 -14.84 10.56
CA LEU A 181 -1.03 -14.59 11.94
C LEU A 181 -2.20 -14.77 12.93
N LEU A 182 -3.42 -14.35 12.57
CA LEU A 182 -4.62 -14.58 13.38
C LEU A 182 -4.93 -16.08 13.51
N TRP A 183 -4.88 -16.82 12.41
CA TRP A 183 -5.06 -18.26 12.40
C TRP A 183 -4.02 -18.99 13.28
N ARG A 184 -2.74 -18.67 13.13
CA ARG A 184 -1.67 -19.24 13.97
C ARG A 184 -1.86 -18.96 15.46
N LYS A 185 -2.43 -17.81 15.80
CA LYS A 185 -2.75 -17.43 17.19
C LYS A 185 -4.09 -17.96 17.66
N LYS A 186 -4.77 -18.82 16.90
CA LYS A 186 -6.11 -19.37 17.16
C LYS A 186 -7.17 -18.29 17.39
N ARG A 187 -7.02 -17.14 16.73
CA ARG A 187 -7.99 -16.03 16.73
C ARG A 187 -8.86 -16.00 15.49
N ALA A 188 -8.61 -16.86 14.52
CA ALA A 188 -9.43 -17.15 13.36
C ALA A 188 -9.39 -18.65 13.11
N GLU A 189 -10.51 -19.24 12.70
CA GLU A 189 -10.64 -20.66 12.41
C GLU A 189 -9.97 -21.01 11.07
N ASP A 190 -10.12 -20.11 10.08
CA ASP A 190 -9.61 -20.29 8.73
C ASP A 190 -8.87 -19.05 8.22
N ILE A 191 -8.17 -19.24 7.10
CA ILE A 191 -7.52 -18.17 6.33
C ILE A 191 -8.42 -17.87 5.12
N PRO A 192 -8.86 -16.61 4.92
CA PRO A 192 -9.70 -16.24 3.78
C PRO A 192 -9.08 -16.59 2.43
N LYS A 193 -9.93 -16.96 1.46
CA LYS A 193 -9.53 -16.97 0.06
C LYS A 193 -9.28 -15.53 -0.41
N MET A 194 -8.11 -15.26 -0.94
CA MET A 194 -7.75 -13.95 -1.47
C MET A 194 -8.12 -13.83 -2.94
N LEU A 195 -8.87 -12.78 -3.30
CA LEU A 195 -9.21 -12.47 -4.69
C LEU A 195 -8.47 -11.20 -5.12
N ALA A 196 -7.64 -11.33 -6.14
CA ALA A 196 -6.88 -10.23 -6.73
C ALA A 196 -7.67 -9.64 -7.90
N GLY A 197 -8.05 -8.35 -7.79
CA GLY A 197 -8.72 -7.62 -8.86
C GLY A 197 -7.79 -6.61 -9.53
N SER A 198 -7.81 -6.53 -10.86
CA SER A 198 -7.13 -5.47 -11.62
C SER A 198 -7.91 -5.15 -12.89
N SER A 199 -7.59 -4.03 -13.56
CA SER A 199 -8.07 -3.78 -14.90
C SER A 199 -7.52 -4.85 -15.87
N LYS A 200 -8.31 -5.14 -16.91
CA LYS A 200 -8.01 -6.21 -17.88
C LYS A 200 -6.64 -5.96 -18.55
N GLY A 201 -5.77 -6.97 -18.51
CA GLY A 201 -4.48 -6.95 -19.21
C GLY A 201 -3.39 -6.11 -18.56
N ASN A 202 -3.62 -5.52 -17.38
CA ASN A 202 -2.72 -4.51 -16.82
C ASN A 202 -2.00 -4.93 -15.52
N ASN A 203 -1.94 -6.21 -15.19
CA ASN A 203 -1.26 -6.62 -13.96
C ASN A 203 -0.58 -7.98 -14.09
N ALA A 204 0.74 -8.00 -13.99
CA ALA A 204 1.55 -9.21 -14.11
C ALA A 204 1.16 -10.31 -13.10
N ILE A 205 0.85 -9.93 -11.85
CA ILE A 205 0.43 -10.88 -10.80
C ILE A 205 -0.90 -11.55 -11.17
N VAL A 206 -1.90 -10.75 -11.55
CA VAL A 206 -3.22 -11.25 -11.91
C VAL A 206 -3.14 -12.13 -13.16
N GLU A 207 -2.35 -11.72 -14.15
CA GLU A 207 -2.17 -12.49 -15.37
C GLU A 207 -1.40 -13.80 -15.13
N THR A 208 -0.40 -13.79 -14.25
CA THR A 208 0.32 -15.01 -13.82
C THR A 208 -0.62 -16.02 -13.18
N ILE A 209 -1.47 -15.57 -12.25
CA ILE A 209 -2.47 -16.44 -11.59
C ILE A 209 -3.46 -16.98 -12.61
N ARG A 210 -3.96 -16.13 -13.51
CA ARG A 210 -4.94 -16.49 -14.53
C ARG A 210 -4.41 -17.53 -15.51
N ARG A 211 -3.12 -17.46 -15.87
CA ARG A 211 -2.45 -18.44 -16.74
C ARG A 211 -1.98 -19.68 -15.99
N ASN A 212 -2.17 -19.74 -14.67
CA ASN A 212 -1.62 -20.80 -13.81
C ASN A 212 -0.11 -21.02 -14.04
N SER A 213 0.61 -19.93 -14.29
CA SER A 213 2.06 -19.95 -14.52
C SER A 213 2.82 -20.06 -13.20
N LYS A 214 3.95 -20.77 -13.22
CA LYS A 214 4.87 -20.83 -12.07
C LYS A 214 5.77 -19.59 -11.99
N ASP A 215 6.04 -19.00 -13.14
CA ASP A 215 6.88 -17.80 -13.27
C ASP A 215 6.01 -16.58 -13.52
N ILE A 216 6.43 -15.43 -13.01
CA ILE A 216 5.72 -14.17 -13.22
C ILE A 216 5.73 -13.83 -14.70
N VAL A 217 4.54 -13.58 -15.25
CA VAL A 217 4.36 -13.14 -16.62
C VAL A 217 4.91 -11.73 -16.76
N GLU A 218 5.88 -11.54 -17.64
CA GLU A 218 6.37 -10.21 -17.98
C GLU A 218 5.29 -9.43 -18.72
N MET A 219 5.14 -8.17 -18.38
CA MET A 219 4.20 -7.24 -19.00
C MET A 219 4.91 -5.92 -19.26
N ASP A 220 4.52 -5.26 -20.33
CA ASP A 220 5.04 -3.94 -20.67
C ASP A 220 4.53 -2.91 -19.64
N PRO A 221 5.42 -2.21 -18.91
CA PRO A 221 5.04 -1.17 -17.96
C PRO A 221 4.22 -0.04 -18.60
N ASP A 222 4.44 0.27 -19.86
CA ASP A 222 3.75 1.34 -20.59
C ASP A 222 2.28 0.98 -20.91
N SER A 223 1.90 -0.29 -20.79
CA SER A 223 0.51 -0.72 -20.92
C SER A 223 -0.37 -0.38 -19.69
N LEU A 224 0.21 0.26 -18.68
CA LEU A 224 -0.44 0.59 -17.40
C LEU A 224 -1.01 2.02 -17.35
N ASN A 225 -0.97 2.77 -18.46
CA ASN A 225 -1.51 4.14 -18.58
C ASN A 225 -2.91 4.16 -19.19
#